data_d0d9211434ed48db22c033041fb48c3e
#
_entry.id   d0d9211434ed48db22c033041fb48c3e
#
_cell.length_a   1.000
_cell.length_b   1.000
_cell.length_c   1.000
_cell.angle_alpha   90.00
_cell.angle_beta   90.00
_cell.angle_gamma   90.00
#
_symmetry.space_group_name_H-M   'P 1'
#
loop_
_entity.id
_entity.type
_entity.pdbx_description
1 polymer ?
#
loop_
_entity_poly.entity_id
_entity_poly.type
_entity_poly.pdbx_seq_one_letter_code
_entity_poly.pdbx_strand_id
1 'polypeptide(L)'
;MPVSTDSRAVIIKAEGVTKRFGTVAAVVRVDYQLYENEVAGILGSNGAGKTTFFNLLTGYFVPDEGRILYKGQDVTYMTPQERVSMGMMRTFQLTSTFDNLSVIDNLVLSFFRAHRKSSLLQLLLNTCKRHRKDEKILATLATFDLEKVSDRLVKHLGLGEKRRMEIAMAILAEPKVLLLDEPLAGLAESEIKGVLDVLRKQVGKQTILIVEHKISHLQDFLQRLIVMHEGRIIAEGGYECLQHPEVRKSYWQIDPSADESAGS
;
A
#
# COMPACT_ATOMS: atom_id res chain seq x y z
N MET A 1 -16.91 16.02 17.38
CA MET A 1 -15.85 16.33 18.38
C MET A 1 -14.54 16.40 17.63
N PRO A 2 -13.66 17.36 17.87
CA PRO A 2 -12.41 17.45 17.14
C PRO A 2 -11.58 16.20 17.41
N VAL A 3 -11.09 15.60 16.31
CA VAL A 3 -10.15 14.50 16.30
C VAL A 3 -8.97 14.88 17.20
N SER A 4 -8.65 14.03 18.17
CA SER A 4 -7.44 14.19 18.99
C SER A 4 -6.26 14.37 18.03
N THR A 5 -5.53 15.47 18.19
CA THR A 5 -4.29 15.72 17.45
C THR A 5 -3.38 14.53 17.71
N ASP A 6 -3.23 13.69 16.69
CA ASP A 6 -2.31 12.56 16.74
C ASP A 6 -0.90 13.13 16.98
N SER A 7 -0.26 12.71 18.06
CA SER A 7 1.08 13.16 18.41
C SER A 7 2.18 12.59 17.47
N ARG A 8 1.79 11.72 16.53
CA ARG A 8 2.70 11.12 15.56
C ARG A 8 3.15 12.13 14.51
N ALA A 9 4.39 12.02 14.08
CA ALA A 9 4.93 12.87 13.01
C ALA A 9 4.25 12.55 11.66
N VAL A 10 3.95 13.60 10.89
CA VAL A 10 3.43 13.46 9.52
C VAL A 10 4.56 13.00 8.59
N ILE A 11 4.40 11.85 7.94
CA ILE A 11 5.39 11.30 7.01
C ILE A 11 5.07 11.64 5.56
N ILE A 12 3.80 11.61 5.14
CA ILE A 12 3.33 12.09 3.84
C ILE A 12 2.25 13.15 4.05
N LYS A 13 2.32 14.25 3.29
CA LYS A 13 1.29 15.27 3.25
C LYS A 13 0.97 15.63 1.81
N ALA A 14 -0.30 15.60 1.45
CA ALA A 14 -0.84 16.17 0.23
C ALA A 14 -1.57 17.47 0.58
N GLU A 15 -1.33 18.55 -0.14
CA GLU A 15 -1.92 19.87 0.10
C GLU A 15 -2.60 20.36 -1.18
N GLY A 16 -3.94 20.40 -1.17
CA GLY A 16 -4.77 20.90 -2.26
C GLY A 16 -4.57 20.15 -3.59
N VAL A 17 -4.21 18.88 -3.54
CA VAL A 17 -3.81 18.12 -4.73
C VAL A 17 -4.97 17.91 -5.68
N THR A 18 -4.79 18.31 -6.95
CA THR A 18 -5.77 18.15 -8.02
C THR A 18 -5.13 17.44 -9.22
N LYS A 19 -5.88 16.52 -9.84
CA LYS A 19 -5.48 15.85 -11.09
C LYS A 19 -6.63 15.74 -12.06
N ARG A 20 -6.41 16.19 -13.29
CA ARG A 20 -7.38 16.13 -14.41
C ARG A 20 -6.84 15.26 -15.54
N PHE A 21 -7.74 14.59 -16.22
CA PHE A 21 -7.50 13.90 -17.48
C PHE A 21 -8.51 14.44 -18.52
N GLY A 22 -8.05 15.35 -19.36
CA GLY A 22 -8.93 16.10 -20.23
C GLY A 22 -9.96 16.90 -19.43
N THR A 23 -11.25 16.65 -19.64
CA THR A 23 -12.34 17.31 -18.92
C THR A 23 -12.69 16.67 -17.58
N VAL A 24 -12.17 15.49 -17.30
CA VAL A 24 -12.49 14.75 -16.07
C VAL A 24 -11.49 15.09 -14.96
N ALA A 25 -11.98 15.60 -13.84
CA ALA A 25 -11.20 15.80 -12.63
C ALA A 25 -11.23 14.54 -11.78
N ALA A 26 -10.17 13.74 -11.84
CA ALA A 26 -10.07 12.46 -11.13
C ALA A 26 -9.70 12.61 -9.64
N VAL A 27 -9.03 13.71 -9.29
CA VAL A 27 -8.72 14.12 -7.89
C VAL A 27 -8.93 15.61 -7.82
N VAL A 28 -9.63 16.09 -6.78
CA VAL A 28 -10.08 17.48 -6.66
C VAL A 28 -9.76 18.05 -5.29
N ARG A 29 -8.73 18.89 -5.21
CA ARG A 29 -8.31 19.64 -4.02
C ARG A 29 -8.22 18.75 -2.77
N VAL A 30 -7.54 17.60 -2.90
CA VAL A 30 -7.38 16.67 -1.79
C VAL A 30 -6.30 17.16 -0.84
N ASP A 31 -6.67 17.35 0.42
CA ASP A 31 -5.77 17.48 1.56
C ASP A 31 -5.72 16.15 2.29
N TYR A 32 -4.52 15.65 2.59
CA TYR A 32 -4.31 14.36 3.25
C TYR A 32 -3.02 14.34 4.04
N GLN A 33 -3.01 13.62 5.14
CA GLN A 33 -1.82 13.37 5.94
C GLN A 33 -1.73 11.90 6.28
N LEU A 34 -0.54 11.31 6.19
CA LEU A 34 -0.22 9.97 6.68
C LEU A 34 0.81 10.12 7.80
N TYR A 35 0.58 9.45 8.92
CA TYR A 35 1.44 9.57 10.09
C TYR A 35 2.45 8.42 10.17
N GLU A 36 3.59 8.65 10.83
CA GLU A 36 4.60 7.61 11.03
C GLU A 36 4.03 6.43 11.84
N ASN A 37 4.36 5.21 11.39
CA ASN A 37 3.91 3.93 11.96
C ASN A 37 2.39 3.72 11.96
N GLU A 38 1.67 4.49 11.15
CA GLU A 38 0.24 4.32 10.93
C GLU A 38 -0.03 3.27 9.86
N VAL A 39 -1.14 2.53 10.05
CA VAL A 39 -1.76 1.71 9.02
C VAL A 39 -3.09 2.35 8.63
N ALA A 40 -3.12 2.96 7.45
CA ALA A 40 -4.28 3.65 6.92
C ALA A 40 -4.82 2.96 5.65
N GLY A 41 -6.14 3.05 5.44
CA GLY A 41 -6.81 2.51 4.27
C GLY A 41 -7.52 3.59 3.46
N ILE A 42 -7.39 3.56 2.13
CA ILE A 42 -8.17 4.38 1.22
C ILE A 42 -9.27 3.52 0.60
N LEU A 43 -10.49 3.96 0.77
CA LEU A 43 -11.70 3.32 0.30
C LEU A 43 -12.45 4.21 -0.69
N GLY A 44 -13.34 3.61 -1.45
CA GLY A 44 -14.24 4.30 -2.38
C GLY A 44 -14.73 3.37 -3.48
N SER A 45 -15.80 3.75 -4.13
CA SER A 45 -16.33 3.05 -5.30
C SER A 45 -15.35 3.06 -6.49
N ASN A 46 -15.65 2.28 -7.52
CA ASN A 46 -14.91 2.37 -8.78
C ASN A 46 -15.07 3.77 -9.36
N GLY A 47 -13.96 4.36 -9.84
CA GLY A 47 -13.96 5.74 -10.34
C GLY A 47 -13.86 6.83 -9.27
N ALA A 48 -13.82 6.49 -7.97
CA ALA A 48 -13.71 7.47 -6.88
C ALA A 48 -12.40 8.28 -6.85
N GLY A 49 -11.41 7.94 -7.69
CA GLY A 49 -10.12 8.63 -7.76
C GLY A 49 -9.00 7.99 -6.94
N LYS A 50 -9.26 6.86 -6.24
CA LYS A 50 -8.28 6.17 -5.36
C LYS A 50 -6.95 5.88 -6.06
N THR A 51 -6.98 5.16 -7.17
CA THR A 51 -5.79 4.79 -7.95
C THR A 51 -5.05 6.03 -8.47
N THR A 52 -5.79 7.07 -8.89
CA THR A 52 -5.18 8.34 -9.32
C THR A 52 -4.47 9.03 -8.16
N PHE A 53 -5.13 9.13 -7.00
CA PHE A 53 -4.53 9.71 -5.80
C PHE A 53 -3.31 8.91 -5.34
N PHE A 54 -3.39 7.59 -5.35
CA PHE A 54 -2.26 6.71 -5.04
C PHE A 54 -1.09 6.89 -6.02
N ASN A 55 -1.38 7.05 -7.32
CA ASN A 55 -0.37 7.34 -8.34
C ASN A 55 0.28 8.73 -8.17
N LEU A 56 -0.45 9.72 -7.64
CA LEU A 56 0.10 11.01 -7.26
C LEU A 56 1.07 10.87 -6.08
N LEU A 57 0.65 10.17 -5.01
CA LEU A 57 1.51 9.93 -3.84
C LEU A 57 2.79 9.16 -4.20
N THR A 58 2.74 8.28 -5.20
CA THR A 58 3.88 7.46 -5.62
C THR A 58 4.73 8.07 -6.73
N GLY A 59 4.32 9.24 -7.29
CA GLY A 59 5.07 9.95 -8.33
C GLY A 59 4.88 9.45 -9.76
N TYR A 60 3.89 8.55 -9.98
CA TYR A 60 3.53 8.14 -11.35
C TYR A 60 2.79 9.22 -12.09
N PHE A 61 2.01 10.02 -11.35
CA PHE A 61 1.40 11.22 -11.88
C PHE A 61 1.93 12.44 -11.14
N VAL A 62 2.10 13.53 -11.88
CA VAL A 62 2.32 14.85 -11.33
C VAL A 62 0.97 15.52 -11.17
N PRO A 63 0.65 16.14 -10.03
CA PRO A 63 -0.59 16.89 -9.86
C PRO A 63 -0.60 18.12 -10.76
N ASP A 64 -1.80 18.56 -11.16
CA ASP A 64 -1.97 19.79 -11.92
C ASP A 64 -2.02 21.01 -10.99
N GLU A 65 -2.44 20.81 -9.73
CA GLU A 65 -2.46 21.82 -8.66
C GLU A 65 -2.10 21.16 -7.33
N GLY A 66 -1.58 21.95 -6.39
CA GLY A 66 -1.21 21.49 -5.07
C GLY A 66 0.20 20.89 -5.02
N ARG A 67 0.54 20.31 -3.87
CA ARG A 67 1.87 19.72 -3.66
C ARG A 67 1.83 18.50 -2.77
N ILE A 68 2.88 17.69 -2.85
CA ILE A 68 3.07 16.48 -2.05
C ILE A 68 4.40 16.61 -1.30
N LEU A 69 4.33 16.45 0.01
CA LEU A 69 5.49 16.51 0.90
C LEU A 69 5.75 15.12 1.47
N TYR A 70 7.01 14.75 1.55
CA TYR A 70 7.50 13.57 2.25
C TYR A 70 8.49 13.99 3.33
N LYS A 71 8.18 13.72 4.59
CA LYS A 71 8.98 14.20 5.75
C LYS A 71 9.29 15.70 5.67
N GLY A 72 8.31 16.49 5.24
CA GLY A 72 8.45 17.94 5.07
C GLY A 72 9.18 18.40 3.79
N GLN A 73 9.82 17.51 3.06
CA GLN A 73 10.45 17.81 1.77
C GLN A 73 9.42 17.74 0.65
N ASP A 74 9.41 18.73 -0.24
CA ASP A 74 8.58 18.72 -1.45
C ASP A 74 9.09 17.66 -2.44
N VAL A 75 8.22 16.71 -2.74
CA VAL A 75 8.48 15.58 -3.66
C VAL A 75 7.55 15.61 -4.88
N THR A 76 6.82 16.72 -5.10
CA THR A 76 5.76 16.84 -6.09
C THR A 76 6.19 16.41 -7.49
N TYR A 77 7.38 16.82 -7.91
CA TYR A 77 7.92 16.52 -9.23
C TYR A 77 8.94 15.38 -9.25
N MET A 78 9.17 14.73 -8.12
CA MET A 78 10.09 13.59 -8.06
C MET A 78 9.48 12.36 -8.74
N THR A 79 10.32 11.66 -9.49
CA THR A 79 9.98 10.38 -10.13
C THR A 79 9.71 9.28 -9.09
N PRO A 80 9.00 8.20 -9.46
CA PRO A 80 8.82 7.05 -8.57
C PRO A 80 10.14 6.49 -8.04
N GLN A 81 11.18 6.43 -8.88
CA GLN A 81 12.50 5.91 -8.51
C GLN A 81 13.18 6.77 -7.44
N GLU A 82 13.07 8.09 -7.54
CA GLU A 82 13.59 9.02 -6.53
C GLU A 82 12.85 8.85 -5.21
N ARG A 83 11.50 8.75 -5.22
CA ARG A 83 10.71 8.49 -4.01
C ARG A 83 11.03 7.15 -3.37
N VAL A 84 11.27 6.09 -4.17
CA VAL A 84 11.75 4.80 -3.67
C VAL A 84 13.09 4.92 -2.98
N SER A 85 14.04 5.71 -3.54
CA SER A 85 15.35 5.94 -2.93
C SER A 85 15.26 6.65 -1.57
N MET A 86 14.18 7.40 -1.33
CA MET A 86 13.88 8.05 -0.05
C MET A 86 13.17 7.12 0.96
N GLY A 87 12.79 5.92 0.55
CA GLY A 87 12.12 4.92 1.39
C GLY A 87 10.60 4.85 1.24
N MET A 88 10.00 5.44 0.20
CA MET A 88 8.60 5.25 -0.18
C MET A 88 8.52 4.08 -1.16
N MET A 89 8.01 2.94 -0.73
CA MET A 89 7.90 1.76 -1.57
C MET A 89 6.46 1.41 -1.87
N ARG A 90 6.15 1.19 -3.14
CA ARG A 90 4.87 0.64 -3.59
C ARG A 90 5.05 -0.82 -3.99
N THR A 91 4.13 -1.72 -3.58
CA THR A 91 4.02 -3.04 -4.18
C THR A 91 3.62 -2.91 -5.66
N PHE A 92 3.96 -3.87 -6.48
CA PHE A 92 3.79 -3.89 -7.95
C PHE A 92 4.75 -3.04 -8.79
N GLN A 93 5.48 -2.10 -8.24
CA GLN A 93 6.42 -1.28 -9.01
C GLN A 93 7.85 -1.79 -9.00
N LEU A 94 8.21 -2.54 -7.94
CA LEU A 94 9.53 -3.15 -7.82
C LEU A 94 9.52 -4.65 -8.10
N THR A 95 8.34 -5.24 -8.12
CA THR A 95 8.17 -6.68 -8.23
C THR A 95 7.83 -7.12 -9.65
N SER A 96 8.65 -6.77 -10.63
CA SER A 96 8.85 -7.74 -11.68
C SER A 96 9.53 -8.94 -11.04
N THR A 97 8.71 -9.87 -10.58
CA THR A 97 9.19 -11.16 -10.09
C THR A 97 9.91 -11.88 -11.23
N PHE A 98 11.03 -12.47 -10.92
CA PHE A 98 11.70 -13.32 -11.90
C PHE A 98 11.05 -14.70 -11.84
N ASP A 99 10.08 -14.94 -12.70
CA ASP A 99 9.24 -16.14 -12.69
C ASP A 99 10.03 -17.45 -12.85
N ASN A 100 11.20 -17.39 -13.47
CA ASN A 100 12.11 -18.51 -13.66
C ASN A 100 13.18 -18.65 -12.56
N LEU A 101 13.12 -17.83 -11.52
CA LEU A 101 13.92 -17.97 -10.31
C LEU A 101 13.08 -18.52 -9.17
N SER A 102 13.75 -19.09 -8.16
CA SER A 102 13.08 -19.53 -6.94
C SER A 102 12.62 -18.35 -6.09
N VAL A 103 11.71 -18.61 -5.13
CA VAL A 103 11.26 -17.62 -4.14
C VAL A 103 12.46 -17.01 -3.43
N ILE A 104 13.34 -17.85 -2.88
CA ILE A 104 14.51 -17.36 -2.13
C ILE A 104 15.45 -16.53 -3.00
N ASP A 105 15.64 -16.87 -4.28
CA ASP A 105 16.48 -16.08 -5.19
C ASP A 105 15.88 -14.71 -5.49
N ASN A 106 14.56 -14.62 -5.63
CA ASN A 106 13.86 -13.33 -5.75
C ASN A 106 14.05 -12.46 -4.50
N LEU A 107 13.92 -13.05 -3.30
CA LEU A 107 14.17 -12.33 -2.05
C LEU A 107 15.63 -11.87 -1.94
N VAL A 108 16.60 -12.73 -2.30
CA VAL A 108 18.02 -12.37 -2.35
C VAL A 108 18.25 -11.18 -3.28
N LEU A 109 17.69 -11.18 -4.48
CA LEU A 109 17.82 -10.08 -5.43
C LEU A 109 17.22 -8.79 -4.91
N SER A 110 16.03 -8.85 -4.28
CA SER A 110 15.39 -7.69 -3.67
C SER A 110 16.23 -7.10 -2.56
N PHE A 111 16.73 -7.95 -1.66
CA PHE A 111 17.60 -7.54 -0.55
C PHE A 111 18.87 -6.81 -1.04
N PHE A 112 19.53 -7.35 -2.06
CA PHE A 112 20.73 -6.72 -2.62
C PHE A 112 20.45 -5.40 -3.31
N ARG A 113 19.36 -5.31 -4.06
CA ARG A 113 18.96 -4.07 -4.73
C ARG A 113 18.76 -2.93 -3.73
N ALA A 114 18.21 -3.25 -2.57
CA ALA A 114 17.93 -2.25 -1.54
C ALA A 114 19.17 -1.83 -0.74
N HIS A 115 20.11 -2.75 -0.46
CA HIS A 115 21.19 -2.51 0.49
C HIS A 115 22.57 -2.31 -0.14
N ARG A 116 22.75 -2.61 -1.41
CA ARG A 116 24.04 -2.45 -2.11
C ARG A 116 23.90 -1.63 -3.38
N LYS A 117 24.66 -0.53 -3.45
CA LYS A 117 24.86 0.27 -4.67
C LYS A 117 25.76 -0.43 -5.72
N SER A 118 25.95 -1.73 -5.65
CA SER A 118 26.90 -2.49 -6.48
C SER A 118 26.24 -2.96 -7.77
N SER A 119 27.05 -3.00 -8.85
CA SER A 119 26.67 -3.43 -10.18
C SER A 119 25.98 -4.81 -10.19
N LEU A 120 24.86 -4.91 -10.90
CA LEU A 120 24.11 -6.15 -11.19
C LEU A 120 25.01 -7.27 -11.72
N LEU A 121 26.14 -6.95 -12.36
CA LEU A 121 27.08 -7.92 -12.91
C LEU A 121 27.82 -8.74 -11.84
N GLN A 122 28.09 -8.15 -10.67
CA GLN A 122 28.70 -8.87 -9.53
C GLN A 122 27.70 -9.80 -8.83
N LEU A 123 26.40 -9.56 -8.98
CA LEU A 123 25.32 -10.40 -8.46
C LEU A 123 25.18 -11.73 -9.21
N LEU A 124 25.45 -11.75 -10.51
CA LEU A 124 25.25 -12.92 -11.36
C LEU A 124 26.32 -14.02 -11.21
N LEU A 125 27.51 -13.71 -10.68
CA LEU A 125 28.68 -14.56 -10.79
C LEU A 125 29.05 -15.43 -9.57
N ASN A 126 28.26 -15.58 -8.53
CA ASN A 126 28.43 -16.56 -7.41
C ASN A 126 27.75 -16.14 -6.10
N THR A 127 27.07 -15.01 -6.08
CA THR A 127 26.67 -14.35 -4.82
C THR A 127 25.31 -14.87 -4.31
N CYS A 128 24.39 -15.28 -5.20
CA CYS A 128 23.04 -15.70 -4.78
C CYS A 128 23.07 -16.89 -3.80
N LYS A 129 23.84 -17.95 -4.08
CA LYS A 129 23.88 -19.14 -3.21
C LYS A 129 24.42 -18.86 -1.80
N ARG A 130 25.39 -17.95 -1.66
CA ARG A 130 25.98 -17.58 -0.37
C ARG A 130 24.99 -16.80 0.50
N HIS A 131 24.15 -15.97 -0.13
CA HIS A 131 23.20 -15.10 0.59
C HIS A 131 21.85 -15.75 0.87
N ARG A 132 21.57 -16.94 0.34
CA ARG A 132 20.40 -17.73 0.74
C ARG A 132 20.40 -18.10 2.25
N LYS A 133 21.55 -18.01 2.92
CA LYS A 133 21.70 -18.24 4.36
C LYS A 133 21.71 -16.95 5.19
N ASP A 134 21.41 -15.81 4.58
CA ASP A 134 21.32 -14.54 5.29
C ASP A 134 20.15 -14.59 6.28
N GLU A 135 20.40 -14.21 7.54
CA GLU A 135 19.42 -14.29 8.61
C GLU A 135 18.16 -13.46 8.33
N LYS A 136 18.32 -12.29 7.68
CA LYS A 136 17.17 -11.44 7.31
C LYS A 136 16.29 -12.11 6.27
N ILE A 137 16.89 -12.78 5.29
CA ILE A 137 16.15 -13.51 4.23
C ILE A 137 15.41 -14.69 4.84
N LEU A 138 16.09 -15.48 5.69
CA LEU A 138 15.48 -16.63 6.35
C LEU A 138 14.35 -16.19 7.31
N ALA A 139 14.57 -15.16 8.11
CA ALA A 139 13.54 -14.58 8.97
C ALA A 139 12.33 -14.05 8.16
N THR A 140 12.59 -13.49 6.98
CA THR A 140 11.52 -13.04 6.08
C THR A 140 10.73 -14.22 5.53
N LEU A 141 11.40 -15.28 5.05
CA LEU A 141 10.70 -16.51 4.61
C LEU A 141 9.78 -17.05 5.71
N ALA A 142 10.27 -17.15 6.94
CA ALA A 142 9.47 -17.62 8.09
C ALA A 142 8.32 -16.67 8.41
N THR A 143 8.56 -15.34 8.41
CA THR A 143 7.53 -14.35 8.69
C THR A 143 6.38 -14.41 7.69
N PHE A 144 6.69 -14.71 6.43
CA PHE A 144 5.75 -14.69 5.30
C PHE A 144 5.21 -16.09 4.94
N ASP A 145 5.48 -17.11 5.75
CA ASP A 145 5.08 -18.50 5.50
C ASP A 145 5.49 -19.01 4.10
N LEU A 146 6.72 -18.68 3.69
CA LEU A 146 7.29 -19.02 2.39
C LEU A 146 8.37 -20.10 2.46
N GLU A 147 8.69 -20.62 3.65
CA GLU A 147 9.78 -21.59 3.87
C GLU A 147 9.58 -22.85 3.02
N LYS A 148 8.35 -23.40 3.03
CA LYS A 148 8.02 -24.64 2.30
C LYS A 148 8.11 -24.50 0.79
N VAL A 149 8.08 -23.28 0.27
CA VAL A 149 8.11 -22.98 -1.15
C VAL A 149 9.38 -22.22 -1.55
N SER A 150 10.33 -22.06 -0.64
CA SER A 150 11.55 -21.26 -0.83
C SER A 150 12.34 -21.59 -2.08
N ASP A 151 12.47 -22.87 -2.42
CA ASP A 151 13.16 -23.34 -3.63
C ASP A 151 12.25 -23.53 -4.87
N ARG A 152 10.92 -23.32 -4.71
CA ARG A 152 9.97 -23.40 -5.83
C ARG A 152 10.14 -22.19 -6.76
N LEU A 153 10.06 -22.44 -8.07
CA LEU A 153 10.05 -21.36 -9.06
C LEU A 153 8.77 -20.53 -8.93
N VAL A 154 8.89 -19.21 -9.06
CA VAL A 154 7.77 -18.28 -8.87
C VAL A 154 6.60 -18.55 -9.80
N LYS A 155 6.86 -18.99 -11.04
CA LYS A 155 5.81 -19.38 -11.99
C LYS A 155 4.93 -20.56 -11.53
N HIS A 156 5.36 -21.32 -10.53
CA HIS A 156 4.60 -22.44 -9.97
C HIS A 156 3.93 -22.13 -8.64
N LEU A 157 3.99 -20.86 -8.18
CA LEU A 157 3.31 -20.42 -6.97
C LEU A 157 1.82 -20.20 -7.21
N GLY A 158 1.01 -20.48 -6.18
CA GLY A 158 -0.34 -19.97 -6.10
C GLY A 158 -0.37 -18.45 -5.93
N LEU A 159 -1.51 -17.82 -6.25
CA LEU A 159 -1.63 -16.37 -6.22
C LEU A 159 -1.34 -15.79 -4.82
N GLY A 160 -1.85 -16.44 -3.75
CA GLY A 160 -1.59 -16.03 -2.38
C GLY A 160 -0.12 -16.15 -1.97
N GLU A 161 0.57 -17.23 -2.40
CA GLU A 161 2.02 -17.38 -2.17
C GLU A 161 2.81 -16.29 -2.89
N LYS A 162 2.46 -16.00 -4.16
CA LYS A 162 3.08 -14.95 -4.96
C LYS A 162 2.85 -13.58 -4.30
N ARG A 163 1.65 -13.30 -3.81
CA ARG A 163 1.33 -12.05 -3.13
C ARG A 163 2.15 -11.86 -1.84
N ARG A 164 2.24 -12.91 -1.00
CA ARG A 164 3.09 -12.86 0.20
C ARG A 164 4.56 -12.63 -0.16
N MET A 165 5.06 -13.27 -1.20
CA MET A 165 6.43 -13.05 -1.67
C MET A 165 6.66 -11.60 -2.15
N GLU A 166 5.73 -11.02 -2.89
CA GLU A 166 5.82 -9.62 -3.35
C GLU A 166 5.90 -8.64 -2.17
N ILE A 167 5.08 -8.84 -1.14
CA ILE A 167 5.12 -8.03 0.08
C ILE A 167 6.44 -8.27 0.84
N ALA A 168 6.89 -9.52 0.93
CA ALA A 168 8.16 -9.87 1.55
C ALA A 168 9.36 -9.18 0.87
N MET A 169 9.37 -9.16 -0.47
CA MET A 169 10.39 -8.45 -1.25
C MET A 169 10.38 -6.94 -0.96
N ALA A 170 9.20 -6.34 -0.84
CA ALA A 170 9.08 -4.92 -0.53
C ALA A 170 9.57 -4.61 0.89
N ILE A 171 9.27 -5.47 1.86
CA ILE A 171 9.68 -5.28 3.27
C ILE A 171 11.18 -5.50 3.46
N LEU A 172 11.79 -6.42 2.73
CA LEU A 172 13.25 -6.63 2.75
C LEU A 172 14.05 -5.38 2.35
N ALA A 173 13.42 -4.46 1.62
CA ALA A 173 14.01 -3.17 1.31
C ALA A 173 13.96 -2.17 2.47
N GLU A 174 13.40 -2.54 3.62
CA GLU A 174 13.26 -1.72 4.82
C GLU A 174 12.64 -0.33 4.53
N PRO A 175 11.50 -0.27 3.82
CA PRO A 175 10.89 1.00 3.47
C PRO A 175 10.43 1.75 4.72
N LYS A 176 10.41 3.08 4.65
CA LYS A 176 9.78 3.91 5.69
C LYS A 176 8.26 3.96 5.52
N VAL A 177 7.81 3.92 4.27
CA VAL A 177 6.39 3.84 3.91
C VAL A 177 6.18 2.74 2.88
N LEU A 178 5.27 1.84 3.18
CA LEU A 178 4.81 0.78 2.30
C LEU A 178 3.42 1.13 1.75
N LEU A 179 3.34 1.26 0.45
CA LEU A 179 2.13 1.61 -0.28
C LEU A 179 1.61 0.35 -0.98
N LEU A 180 0.44 -0.15 -0.56
CA LEU A 180 -0.17 -1.39 -1.05
C LEU A 180 -1.40 -1.06 -1.91
N ASP A 181 -1.35 -1.47 -3.18
CA ASP A 181 -2.44 -1.26 -4.13
C ASP A 181 -3.18 -2.58 -4.33
N GLU A 182 -4.39 -2.67 -3.81
CA GLU A 182 -5.27 -3.84 -3.87
C GLU A 182 -4.55 -5.17 -3.55
N PRO A 183 -3.88 -5.28 -2.39
CA PRO A 183 -3.08 -6.47 -2.06
C PRO A 183 -3.91 -7.75 -1.93
N LEU A 184 -5.23 -7.65 -1.79
CA LEU A 184 -6.15 -8.79 -1.63
C LEU A 184 -6.90 -9.14 -2.93
N ALA A 185 -6.69 -8.38 -4.02
CA ALA A 185 -7.41 -8.59 -5.28
C ALA A 185 -7.13 -9.98 -5.86
N GLY A 186 -8.20 -10.67 -6.25
CA GLY A 186 -8.14 -12.01 -6.88
C GLY A 186 -7.84 -13.17 -5.94
N LEU A 187 -7.62 -12.92 -4.64
CA LEU A 187 -7.35 -13.99 -3.67
C LEU A 187 -8.63 -14.68 -3.22
N ALA A 188 -8.53 -16.00 -2.98
CA ALA A 188 -9.54 -16.76 -2.27
C ALA A 188 -9.57 -16.40 -0.78
N GLU A 189 -10.69 -16.59 -0.09
CA GLU A 189 -10.86 -16.29 1.34
C GLU A 189 -9.77 -16.91 2.23
N SER A 190 -9.37 -18.15 1.93
CA SER A 190 -8.31 -18.84 2.65
C SER A 190 -6.92 -18.19 2.46
N GLU A 191 -6.68 -17.56 1.32
CA GLU A 191 -5.42 -16.87 0.99
C GLU A 191 -5.36 -15.48 1.60
N ILE A 192 -6.52 -14.78 1.64
CA ILE A 192 -6.64 -13.44 2.24
C ILE A 192 -6.15 -13.46 3.68
N LYS A 193 -6.58 -14.43 4.48
CA LYS A 193 -6.13 -14.57 5.87
C LYS A 193 -4.60 -14.61 5.97
N GLY A 194 -3.94 -15.43 5.16
CA GLY A 194 -2.49 -15.55 5.17
C GLY A 194 -1.77 -14.24 4.84
N VAL A 195 -2.30 -13.45 3.88
CA VAL A 195 -1.73 -12.12 3.54
C VAL A 195 -1.95 -11.13 4.68
N LEU A 196 -3.13 -11.10 5.29
CA LEU A 196 -3.44 -10.21 6.41
C LEU A 196 -2.62 -10.52 7.66
N ASP A 197 -2.43 -11.80 8.00
CA ASP A 197 -1.63 -12.21 9.15
C ASP A 197 -0.17 -11.73 9.03
N VAL A 198 0.35 -11.73 7.81
CA VAL A 198 1.67 -11.20 7.51
C VAL A 198 1.71 -9.68 7.67
N LEU A 199 0.73 -8.97 7.14
CA LEU A 199 0.64 -7.51 7.24
C LEU A 199 0.44 -7.08 8.71
N ARG A 200 -0.33 -7.81 9.50
CA ARG A 200 -0.50 -7.56 10.95
C ARG A 200 0.83 -7.58 11.71
N LYS A 201 1.77 -8.44 11.34
CA LYS A 201 3.11 -8.50 11.94
C LYS A 201 3.95 -7.24 11.67
N GLN A 202 3.51 -6.39 10.72
CA GLN A 202 4.19 -5.13 10.36
C GLN A 202 3.58 -3.89 11.06
N VAL A 203 2.43 -4.03 11.70
CA VAL A 203 1.79 -2.93 12.46
C VAL A 203 2.74 -2.41 13.54
N GLY A 204 2.88 -1.10 13.64
CA GLY A 204 3.78 -0.43 14.57
C GLY A 204 5.28 -0.48 14.20
N LYS A 205 5.64 -1.20 13.12
CA LYS A 205 7.02 -1.27 12.61
C LYS A 205 7.22 -0.42 11.37
N GLN A 206 6.18 -0.26 10.58
CA GLN A 206 6.21 0.47 9.32
C GLN A 206 4.94 1.29 9.14
N THR A 207 5.07 2.38 8.41
CA THR A 207 3.91 3.13 7.91
C THR A 207 3.35 2.40 6.69
N ILE A 208 2.06 2.10 6.70
CA ILE A 208 1.40 1.36 5.63
C ILE A 208 0.18 2.13 5.15
N LEU A 209 0.07 2.35 3.85
CA LEU A 209 -1.14 2.85 3.20
C LEU A 209 -1.66 1.80 2.23
N ILE A 210 -2.91 1.41 2.40
CA ILE A 210 -3.57 0.37 1.61
C ILE A 210 -4.71 0.99 0.82
N VAL A 211 -4.79 0.69 -0.48
CA VAL A 211 -5.99 0.92 -1.29
C VAL A 211 -6.68 -0.42 -1.44
N GLU A 212 -7.97 -0.49 -1.05
CA GLU A 212 -8.78 -1.71 -1.16
C GLU A 212 -10.25 -1.39 -1.41
N HIS A 213 -10.95 -2.37 -1.98
CA HIS A 213 -12.39 -2.32 -2.20
C HIS A 213 -13.17 -3.07 -1.12
N LYS A 214 -12.60 -4.16 -0.60
CA LYS A 214 -13.24 -5.03 0.40
C LYS A 214 -12.74 -4.70 1.80
N ILE A 215 -13.47 -3.87 2.51
CA ILE A 215 -13.11 -3.39 3.85
C ILE A 215 -13.25 -4.46 4.93
N SER A 216 -14.21 -5.36 4.78
CA SER A 216 -14.56 -6.35 5.82
C SER A 216 -13.36 -7.15 6.31
N HIS A 217 -12.38 -7.41 5.44
CA HIS A 217 -11.17 -8.13 5.79
C HIS A 217 -10.12 -7.28 6.52
N LEU A 218 -10.22 -5.96 6.44
CA LEU A 218 -9.24 -5.02 6.99
C LEU A 218 -9.66 -4.43 8.32
N GLN A 219 -10.87 -4.76 8.82
CA GLN A 219 -11.51 -4.09 9.95
C GLN A 219 -10.64 -4.08 11.21
N ASP A 220 -9.99 -5.18 11.54
CA ASP A 220 -9.14 -5.31 12.73
C ASP A 220 -7.69 -4.87 12.50
N PHE A 221 -7.38 -4.39 11.30
CA PHE A 221 -6.03 -4.09 10.87
C PHE A 221 -5.77 -2.60 10.67
N LEU A 222 -6.75 -1.87 10.12
CA LEU A 222 -6.62 -0.45 9.83
C LEU A 222 -6.86 0.40 11.08
N GLN A 223 -5.99 1.36 11.31
CA GLN A 223 -6.11 2.36 12.38
C GLN A 223 -6.95 3.56 11.94
N ARG A 224 -6.93 3.87 10.64
CA ARG A 224 -7.69 4.98 10.05
C ARG A 224 -8.14 4.64 8.64
N LEU A 225 -9.34 5.09 8.33
CA LEU A 225 -9.97 4.97 7.02
C LEU A 225 -10.11 6.35 6.38
N ILE A 226 -9.87 6.40 5.09
CA ILE A 226 -10.12 7.55 4.24
C ILE A 226 -11.10 7.10 3.15
N VAL A 227 -12.26 7.73 3.07
CA VAL A 227 -13.27 7.41 2.06
C VAL A 227 -13.23 8.45 0.96
N MET A 228 -13.00 7.99 -0.27
CA MET A 228 -12.99 8.83 -1.46
C MET A 228 -14.26 8.63 -2.29
N HIS A 229 -14.79 9.73 -2.79
CA HIS A 229 -15.90 9.77 -3.74
C HIS A 229 -15.71 10.93 -4.70
N GLU A 230 -15.92 10.72 -6.01
CA GLU A 230 -15.77 11.73 -7.08
C GLU A 230 -14.50 12.59 -6.95
N GLY A 231 -13.39 11.93 -6.68
CA GLY A 231 -12.08 12.58 -6.56
C GLY A 231 -11.84 13.37 -5.28
N ARG A 232 -12.72 13.30 -4.28
CA ARG A 232 -12.64 14.00 -2.99
C ARG A 232 -12.58 13.03 -1.82
N ILE A 233 -11.99 13.45 -0.71
CA ILE A 233 -12.16 12.78 0.57
C ILE A 233 -13.48 13.26 1.17
N ILE A 234 -14.42 12.35 1.41
CA ILE A 234 -15.75 12.65 1.98
C ILE A 234 -15.87 12.25 3.46
N ALA A 235 -15.01 11.35 3.92
CA ALA A 235 -14.92 10.99 5.33
C ALA A 235 -13.52 10.49 5.66
N GLU A 236 -13.10 10.71 6.90
CA GLU A 236 -11.84 10.28 7.47
C GLU A 236 -12.02 10.00 8.97
N GLY A 237 -11.47 8.88 9.44
CA GLY A 237 -11.59 8.48 10.86
C GLY A 237 -11.38 6.99 11.04
N GLY A 238 -11.84 6.45 12.16
CA GLY A 238 -11.95 5.02 12.38
C GLY A 238 -13.09 4.40 11.56
N TYR A 239 -13.47 3.17 11.91
CA TYR A 239 -14.57 2.47 11.21
C TYR A 239 -15.92 3.16 11.31
N GLU A 240 -16.12 3.99 12.33
CA GLU A 240 -17.31 4.82 12.50
C GLU A 240 -17.55 5.76 11.32
N CYS A 241 -16.51 6.19 10.58
CA CYS A 241 -16.66 7.06 9.41
C CYS A 241 -17.51 6.41 8.30
N LEU A 242 -17.62 5.07 8.27
CA LEU A 242 -18.46 4.35 7.32
C LEU A 242 -19.96 4.56 7.57
N GLN A 243 -20.34 4.99 8.77
CA GLN A 243 -21.73 5.35 9.11
C GLN A 243 -22.10 6.77 8.66
N HIS A 244 -21.12 7.54 8.17
CA HIS A 244 -21.38 8.91 7.72
C HIS A 244 -22.43 8.88 6.58
N PRO A 245 -23.45 9.77 6.58
CA PRO A 245 -24.54 9.76 5.61
C PRO A 245 -24.05 9.81 4.14
N GLU A 246 -23.03 10.62 3.85
CA GLU A 246 -22.45 10.71 2.51
C GLU A 246 -21.76 9.42 2.09
N VAL A 247 -21.11 8.72 3.02
CA VAL A 247 -20.49 7.41 2.75
C VAL A 247 -21.55 6.36 2.48
N ARG A 248 -22.61 6.31 3.29
CA ARG A 248 -23.73 5.38 3.10
C ARG A 248 -24.38 5.59 1.73
N LYS A 249 -24.64 6.83 1.36
CA LYS A 249 -25.25 7.20 0.07
C LYS A 249 -24.34 6.86 -1.12
N SER A 250 -23.05 7.18 -1.02
CA SER A 250 -22.11 7.06 -2.16
C SER A 250 -21.52 5.66 -2.31
N TYR A 251 -21.36 4.92 -1.23
CA TYR A 251 -20.69 3.61 -1.24
C TYR A 251 -21.66 2.44 -1.29
N TRP A 252 -22.75 2.49 -0.48
CA TRP A 252 -23.76 1.42 -0.46
C TRP A 252 -25.00 1.70 -1.27
N GLN A 253 -25.14 2.91 -1.85
CA GLN A 253 -26.36 3.34 -2.56
C GLN A 253 -27.61 3.24 -1.68
N ILE A 254 -27.46 3.30 -0.35
CA ILE A 254 -28.56 3.30 0.63
C ILE A 254 -28.97 4.75 0.85
N ASP A 255 -30.21 5.06 0.53
CA ASP A 255 -30.79 6.37 0.86
C ASP A 255 -31.02 6.46 2.38
N PRO A 256 -30.36 7.40 3.09
CA PRO A 256 -30.55 7.54 4.53
C PRO A 256 -32.00 7.87 4.95
N SER A 257 -32.81 8.44 4.03
CA SER A 257 -34.20 8.76 4.30
C SER A 257 -35.13 7.54 4.33
N ALA A 258 -34.69 6.39 3.86
CA ALA A 258 -35.48 5.16 3.86
C ALA A 258 -35.52 4.48 5.26
N ASP A 259 -34.53 4.73 6.13
CA ASP A 259 -34.46 4.14 7.47
C ASP A 259 -35.38 4.85 8.49
N GLU A 260 -35.74 6.14 8.27
CA GLU A 260 -36.64 6.89 9.15
C GLU A 260 -38.13 6.53 8.93
N SER A 261 -38.49 5.93 7.81
CA SER A 261 -39.87 5.55 7.48
C SER A 261 -40.27 4.16 7.94
N ALA A 262 -39.34 3.34 8.45
CA ALA A 262 -39.60 1.99 8.93
C ALA A 262 -39.83 1.90 10.47
N GLY A 263 -39.80 3.04 11.18
CA GLY A 263 -39.90 3.13 12.64
C GLY A 263 -41.12 3.90 13.16
N SER A 264 -42.21 4.04 12.34
CA SER A 264 -43.48 4.68 12.80
C SER A 264 -44.64 3.67 12.76
#